data_e80635b8b6e596953ca94ccce9fbf297
#
_entry.id   e80635b8b6e596953ca94ccce9fbf297
#
_cell.length_a   1.000
_cell.length_b   1.000
_cell.length_c   1.000
_cell.angle_alpha   90.00
_cell.angle_beta   90.00
_cell.angle_gamma   90.00
#
_symmetry.space_group_name_H-M   'P 1'
#
loop_
_entity.id
_entity.type
_entity.pdbx_description
1 polymer ?
#
loop_
_entity_poly.entity_id
_entity_poly.type
_entity_poly.pdbx_seq_one_letter_code
_entity_poly.pdbx_strand_id
1 'polypeptide(L)'
;MFSMYSSFNSSHRAVIVLVIIACLLACSQSLSAQRTANGQSMVSISAAPSMLRPQEVGAMLSYGQYLLEGYWTAGAQGGMHTLVISSGTRMRYLDMIFGGGYMHRLVGTRSRRISLYAGGEAFLGFETYDPMSELPSNIDTGLPSGSFLYGIAPQVVAEIFLTGKLALVVGCSSPVNFSSPITMVRPNLIVGLRMNI
;
A
#
# COMPACT_ATOMS: atom_id res chain seq x y z
N MET A 1 -6.23 -38.44 2.10
CA MET A 1 -6.00 -37.62 3.31
C MET A 1 -5.67 -36.16 2.92
N PHE A 2 -6.44 -35.54 1.99
CA PHE A 2 -6.13 -34.22 1.43
C PHE A 2 -7.34 -33.27 1.35
N SER A 3 -8.41 -33.51 2.12
CA SER A 3 -9.65 -32.75 2.00
C SER A 3 -9.94 -31.74 3.12
N MET A 4 -9.07 -31.58 4.10
CA MET A 4 -9.38 -30.75 5.29
C MET A 4 -8.80 -29.30 5.23
N TYR A 5 -7.92 -28.99 4.30
CA TYR A 5 -7.25 -27.68 4.23
C TYR A 5 -8.00 -26.61 3.42
N SER A 6 -8.99 -26.98 2.61
CA SER A 6 -9.69 -26.01 1.74
C SER A 6 -10.85 -25.29 2.46
N SER A 7 -11.42 -25.86 3.51
CA SER A 7 -12.61 -25.29 4.17
C SER A 7 -12.27 -24.14 5.14
N PHE A 8 -11.08 -24.15 5.71
CA PHE A 8 -10.67 -23.11 6.67
C PHE A 8 -10.41 -21.74 6.04
N ASN A 9 -10.04 -21.73 4.76
CA ASN A 9 -9.70 -20.48 4.04
C ASN A 9 -10.94 -19.70 3.55
N SER A 10 -12.07 -20.34 3.32
CA SER A 10 -13.30 -19.70 2.87
C SER A 10 -14.03 -18.95 3.99
N SER A 11 -14.04 -19.49 5.21
CA SER A 11 -14.70 -18.86 6.36
C SER A 11 -14.03 -17.53 6.76
N HIS A 12 -12.70 -17.46 6.77
CA HIS A 12 -12.00 -16.21 7.08
C HIS A 12 -12.22 -15.13 6.04
N ARG A 13 -12.28 -15.50 4.76
CA ARG A 13 -12.61 -14.56 3.68
C ARG A 13 -14.04 -14.02 3.81
N ALA A 14 -14.99 -14.88 4.12
CA ALA A 14 -16.38 -14.49 4.35
C ALA A 14 -16.52 -13.55 5.56
N VAL A 15 -15.82 -13.81 6.65
CA VAL A 15 -15.82 -12.95 7.85
C VAL A 15 -15.21 -11.58 7.55
N ILE A 16 -14.09 -11.52 6.83
CA ILE A 16 -13.46 -10.25 6.43
C ILE A 16 -14.40 -9.43 5.54
N VAL A 17 -15.03 -10.06 4.55
CA VAL A 17 -16.00 -9.40 3.67
C VAL A 17 -17.21 -8.92 4.47
N LEU A 18 -17.71 -9.70 5.41
CA LEU A 18 -18.86 -9.37 6.25
C LEU A 18 -18.53 -8.21 7.21
N VAL A 19 -17.34 -8.18 7.78
CA VAL A 19 -16.84 -7.06 8.60
C VAL A 19 -16.71 -5.78 7.76
N ILE A 20 -16.19 -5.87 6.55
CA ILE A 20 -16.10 -4.72 5.63
C ILE A 20 -17.50 -4.20 5.29
N ILE A 21 -18.45 -5.10 4.95
CA ILE A 21 -19.83 -4.73 4.65
C ILE A 21 -20.52 -4.13 5.88
N ALA A 22 -20.34 -4.71 7.07
CA ALA A 22 -20.89 -4.18 8.32
C ALA A 22 -20.33 -2.79 8.67
N CYS A 23 -19.03 -2.56 8.47
CA CYS A 23 -18.41 -1.24 8.60
C CYS A 23 -18.99 -0.24 7.58
N LEU A 24 -19.21 -0.65 6.34
CA LEU A 24 -19.82 0.18 5.30
C LEU A 24 -21.27 0.53 5.62
N LEU A 25 -22.05 -0.41 6.18
CA LEU A 25 -23.45 -0.20 6.58
C LEU A 25 -23.57 0.62 7.86
N ALA A 26 -22.69 0.44 8.84
CA ALA A 26 -22.69 1.24 10.07
C ALA A 26 -22.33 2.72 9.82
N CYS A 27 -21.56 3.01 8.77
CA CYS A 27 -21.18 4.36 8.37
C CYS A 27 -22.30 5.11 7.59
N SER A 28 -23.43 4.47 7.27
CA SER A 28 -24.46 5.09 6.43
C SER A 28 -25.35 6.13 7.16
N GLN A 29 -25.21 6.28 8.46
CA GLN A 29 -26.20 7.00 9.31
C GLN A 29 -25.95 8.48 9.58
N SER A 30 -24.92 9.12 9.02
CA SER A 30 -24.83 10.58 9.13
C SER A 30 -23.85 11.19 8.11
N LEU A 31 -24.27 11.23 6.87
CA LEU A 31 -23.48 11.78 5.77
C LEU A 31 -23.67 13.29 5.63
N SER A 32 -23.21 14.03 6.62
CA SER A 32 -22.89 15.43 6.42
C SER A 32 -21.58 15.48 5.62
N ALA A 33 -21.67 15.78 4.33
CA ALA A 33 -20.51 15.88 3.44
C ALA A 33 -19.64 17.06 3.89
N GLN A 34 -18.67 16.80 4.74
CA GLN A 34 -17.68 17.78 5.09
C GLN A 34 -16.75 17.97 3.89
N ARG A 35 -16.64 19.19 3.41
CA ARG A 35 -15.72 19.54 2.32
C ARG A 35 -14.31 19.43 2.85
N THR A 36 -13.42 18.72 2.12
CA THR A 36 -11.98 18.82 2.35
C THR A 36 -11.59 20.29 2.27
N ALA A 37 -11.17 20.85 3.39
CA ALA A 37 -10.73 22.22 3.45
C ALA A 37 -9.26 22.32 3.01
N ASN A 38 -8.92 23.39 2.29
CA ASN A 38 -7.52 23.70 2.02
C ASN A 38 -6.78 23.86 3.35
N GLY A 39 -5.64 23.20 3.50
CA GLY A 39 -4.86 23.19 4.73
C GLY A 39 -5.27 22.09 5.73
N GLN A 40 -6.32 21.31 5.47
CA GLN A 40 -6.73 20.23 6.36
C GLN A 40 -5.69 19.09 6.33
N SER A 41 -5.22 18.70 7.51
CA SER A 41 -4.29 17.59 7.67
C SER A 41 -4.98 16.24 7.59
N MET A 42 -4.23 15.21 7.24
CA MET A 42 -4.71 13.84 7.14
C MET A 42 -3.66 12.83 7.58
N VAL A 43 -4.11 11.73 8.14
CA VAL A 43 -3.31 10.53 8.42
C VAL A 43 -3.94 9.35 7.69
N SER A 44 -3.12 8.54 7.05
CA SER A 44 -3.61 7.35 6.35
C SER A 44 -2.85 6.11 6.79
N ILE A 45 -3.57 5.01 6.93
CA ILE A 45 -3.00 3.67 7.08
C ILE A 45 -3.54 2.79 5.96
N SER A 46 -2.65 2.11 5.25
CA SER A 46 -3.02 1.31 4.09
C SER A 46 -2.24 0.00 4.04
N ALA A 47 -2.88 -1.02 3.49
CA ALA A 47 -2.20 -2.22 3.02
C ALA A 47 -1.80 -2.02 1.55
N ALA A 48 -0.64 -2.54 1.18
CA ALA A 48 -0.08 -2.46 -0.16
C ALA A 48 0.28 -3.87 -0.69
N PRO A 49 -0.73 -4.73 -0.99
CA PRO A 49 -0.46 -6.03 -1.58
C PRO A 49 0.10 -5.87 -3.00
N SER A 50 1.08 -6.71 -3.33
CA SER A 50 1.65 -6.75 -4.68
C SER A 50 0.62 -7.24 -5.69
N MET A 51 0.53 -6.56 -6.83
CA MET A 51 -0.34 -6.98 -7.94
C MET A 51 0.18 -8.22 -8.67
N LEU A 52 1.49 -8.42 -8.68
CA LEU A 52 2.14 -9.53 -9.38
C LEU A 52 2.28 -10.77 -8.51
N ARG A 53 2.34 -10.59 -7.19
CA ARG A 53 2.59 -11.67 -6.22
C ARG A 53 1.68 -11.51 -5.00
N PRO A 54 0.48 -12.13 -5.01
CA PRO A 54 -0.50 -11.96 -3.94
C PRO A 54 -0.04 -12.36 -2.52
N GLN A 55 1.10 -13.04 -2.42
CA GLN A 55 1.70 -13.42 -1.14
C GLN A 55 2.56 -12.31 -0.51
N GLU A 56 2.88 -11.29 -1.30
CA GLU A 56 3.66 -10.15 -0.86
C GLU A 56 2.72 -9.04 -0.39
N VAL A 57 2.88 -8.63 0.85
CA VAL A 57 2.05 -7.61 1.48
C VAL A 57 2.93 -6.57 2.12
N GLY A 58 2.65 -5.32 1.85
CA GLY A 58 3.21 -4.17 2.54
C GLY A 58 2.16 -3.45 3.36
N ALA A 59 2.62 -2.67 4.32
CA ALA A 59 1.83 -1.70 5.07
C ALA A 59 2.42 -0.32 4.91
N MET A 60 1.57 0.69 4.82
CA MET A 60 1.96 2.07 4.63
C MET A 60 1.25 2.95 5.66
N LEU A 61 2.02 3.84 6.28
CA LEU A 61 1.55 4.92 7.13
C LEU A 61 1.97 6.24 6.52
N SER A 62 1.03 7.15 6.31
CA SER A 62 1.34 8.46 5.74
C SER A 62 0.60 9.58 6.43
N TYR A 63 1.24 10.75 6.43
CA TYR A 63 0.68 12.03 6.82
C TYR A 63 0.69 12.96 5.60
N GLY A 64 -0.29 13.85 5.53
CA GLY A 64 -0.35 14.82 4.44
C GLY A 64 -1.29 15.96 4.75
N GLN A 65 -1.43 16.85 3.77
CA GLN A 65 -2.31 18.02 3.88
C GLN A 65 -2.96 18.33 2.54
N TYR A 66 -4.26 18.55 2.57
CA TYR A 66 -5.02 18.95 1.40
C TYR A 66 -4.68 20.38 0.97
N LEU A 67 -4.55 20.55 -0.33
CA LEU A 67 -4.40 21.82 -1.03
C LEU A 67 -5.62 22.04 -1.93
N LEU A 68 -5.68 23.20 -2.61
CA LEU A 68 -6.81 23.55 -3.49
C LEU A 68 -7.08 22.49 -4.56
N GLU A 69 -6.03 21.97 -5.18
CA GLU A 69 -6.11 21.06 -6.35
C GLU A 69 -5.55 19.68 -6.10
N GLY A 70 -5.28 19.32 -4.83
CA GLY A 70 -4.70 18.02 -4.51
C GLY A 70 -4.29 17.91 -3.07
N TYR A 71 -3.24 17.13 -2.81
CA TYR A 71 -2.61 17.04 -1.49
C TYR A 71 -1.14 16.64 -1.63
N TRP A 72 -0.32 17.08 -0.69
CA TRP A 72 1.00 16.49 -0.49
C TRP A 72 0.92 15.39 0.57
N THR A 73 1.83 14.44 0.49
CA THR A 73 1.94 13.34 1.44
C THR A 73 3.39 13.01 1.72
N ALA A 74 3.65 12.55 2.94
CA ALA A 74 4.91 11.96 3.34
C ALA A 74 4.62 10.78 4.24
N GLY A 75 5.39 9.70 4.11
CA GLY A 75 5.09 8.49 4.85
C GLY A 75 6.22 7.47 4.84
N ALA A 76 5.93 6.36 5.50
CA ALA A 76 6.75 5.17 5.56
C ALA A 76 5.95 3.97 5.09
N GLN A 77 6.61 3.10 4.34
CA GLN A 77 6.08 1.82 3.90
C GLN A 77 7.06 0.72 4.29
N GLY A 78 6.55 -0.39 4.80
CA GLY A 78 7.32 -1.62 4.99
C GLY A 78 6.66 -2.77 4.25
N GLY A 79 7.44 -3.61 3.62
CA GLY A 79 6.98 -4.75 2.86
C GLY A 79 7.77 -6.02 3.14
N MET A 80 7.10 -7.16 3.03
CA MET A 80 7.72 -8.48 3.04
C MET A 80 7.51 -9.13 1.68
N HIS A 81 8.59 -9.52 1.07
CA HIS A 81 8.63 -10.04 -0.28
C HIS A 81 9.30 -11.40 -0.34
N THR A 82 9.01 -12.16 -1.39
CA THR A 82 9.62 -13.48 -1.63
C THR A 82 10.24 -13.53 -3.01
N LEU A 83 11.54 -13.77 -3.06
CA LEU A 83 12.26 -14.03 -4.31
C LEU A 83 12.37 -15.54 -4.51
N VAL A 84 12.05 -16.01 -5.72
CA VAL A 84 12.31 -17.39 -6.13
C VAL A 84 13.59 -17.39 -6.96
N ILE A 85 14.62 -18.05 -6.45
CA ILE A 85 15.90 -18.21 -7.14
C ILE A 85 15.77 -19.35 -8.17
N SER A 86 16.63 -19.34 -9.18
CA SER A 86 16.62 -20.31 -10.31
C SER A 86 16.66 -21.79 -9.87
N SER A 87 17.09 -22.08 -8.66
CA SER A 87 17.09 -23.42 -8.04
C SER A 87 15.73 -23.83 -7.44
N GLY A 88 14.70 -22.97 -7.52
CA GLY A 88 13.42 -23.18 -6.84
C GLY A 88 13.43 -22.80 -5.36
N THR A 89 14.54 -22.38 -4.81
CA THR A 89 14.70 -21.94 -3.44
C THR A 89 14.03 -20.58 -3.26
N ARG A 90 13.28 -20.41 -2.15
CA ARG A 90 12.61 -19.17 -1.81
C ARG A 90 13.43 -18.39 -0.79
N MET A 91 13.72 -17.15 -1.11
CA MET A 91 14.39 -16.21 -0.21
C MET A 91 13.40 -15.10 0.18
N ARG A 92 13.30 -14.81 1.46
CA ARG A 92 12.51 -13.65 1.95
C ARG A 92 13.41 -12.44 2.03
N TYR A 93 12.84 -11.30 1.72
CA TYR A 93 13.48 -10.00 1.95
C TYR A 93 12.46 -8.99 2.47
N LEU A 94 12.95 -8.04 3.23
CA LEU A 94 12.17 -6.96 3.81
C LEU A 94 12.63 -5.65 3.17
N ASP A 95 11.70 -4.79 2.85
CA ASP A 95 11.99 -3.42 2.51
C ASP A 95 11.36 -2.43 3.50
N MET A 96 12.01 -1.29 3.66
CA MET A 96 11.51 -0.15 4.39
C MET A 96 11.78 1.10 3.57
N ILE A 97 10.72 1.79 3.23
CA ILE A 97 10.74 2.92 2.31
C ILE A 97 10.15 4.14 3.02
N PHE A 98 10.81 5.29 2.87
CA PHE A 98 10.33 6.59 3.31
C PHE A 98 10.19 7.48 2.09
N GLY A 99 9.04 8.09 1.92
CA GLY A 99 8.78 8.87 0.72
C GLY A 99 7.87 10.07 0.98
N GLY A 100 7.80 10.90 -0.03
CA GLY A 100 6.88 12.01 -0.05
C GLY A 100 6.63 12.49 -1.48
N GLY A 101 5.48 13.09 -1.68
CA GLY A 101 5.07 13.48 -3.01
C GLY A 101 3.82 14.34 -3.05
N TYR A 102 3.31 14.48 -4.26
CA TYR A 102 2.12 15.28 -4.52
C TYR A 102 1.12 14.50 -5.38
N MET A 103 -0.16 14.61 -5.00
CA MET A 103 -1.29 14.00 -5.66
C MET A 103 -2.23 15.10 -6.15
N HIS A 104 -2.37 15.22 -7.46
CA HIS A 104 -3.28 16.15 -8.10
C HIS A 104 -4.66 15.53 -8.26
N ARG A 105 -5.71 16.31 -7.96
CA ARG A 105 -7.10 15.87 -8.12
C ARG A 105 -7.50 15.94 -9.60
N LEU A 106 -7.79 14.80 -10.20
CA LEU A 106 -8.24 14.70 -11.58
C LEU A 106 -9.74 14.97 -11.73
N VAL A 107 -10.53 14.27 -10.89
CA VAL A 107 -11.99 14.29 -10.94
C VAL A 107 -12.54 14.14 -9.53
N GLY A 108 -13.69 14.74 -9.28
CA GLY A 108 -14.45 14.54 -8.04
C GLY A 108 -15.94 14.70 -8.29
N THR A 109 -16.75 13.95 -7.54
CA THR A 109 -18.21 14.14 -7.58
C THR A 109 -18.57 15.52 -7.07
N ARG A 110 -19.73 16.06 -7.52
CA ARG A 110 -20.23 17.38 -7.09
C ARG A 110 -20.41 17.48 -5.58
N SER A 111 -20.75 16.36 -4.94
CA SER A 111 -20.81 16.23 -3.47
C SER A 111 -19.45 16.03 -2.81
N ARG A 112 -18.37 15.91 -3.56
CA ARG A 112 -17.02 15.57 -3.10
C ARG A 112 -16.92 14.29 -2.24
N ARG A 113 -17.87 13.39 -2.40
CA ARG A 113 -17.86 12.09 -1.72
C ARG A 113 -16.84 11.14 -2.33
N ILE A 114 -16.60 11.25 -3.63
CA ILE A 114 -15.62 10.45 -4.36
C ILE A 114 -14.71 11.43 -5.08
N SER A 115 -13.42 11.23 -4.92
CA SER A 115 -12.39 12.01 -5.63
C SER A 115 -11.31 11.07 -6.15
N LEU A 116 -10.86 11.32 -7.36
CA LEU A 116 -9.76 10.60 -8.01
C LEU A 116 -8.55 11.51 -8.08
N TYR A 117 -7.43 10.99 -7.66
CA TYR A 117 -6.13 11.68 -7.68
C TYR A 117 -5.12 10.88 -8.49
N ALA A 118 -4.22 11.57 -9.16
CA ALA A 118 -3.03 11.00 -9.75
C ALA A 118 -1.82 11.86 -9.38
N GLY A 119 -0.69 11.21 -9.24
CA GLY A 119 0.55 11.88 -8.87
C GLY A 119 1.68 10.90 -8.67
N GLY A 120 2.60 11.23 -7.79
CA GLY A 120 3.70 10.36 -7.44
C GLY A 120 4.49 10.84 -6.25
N GLU A 121 5.30 9.95 -5.75
CA GLU A 121 6.19 10.16 -4.61
C GLU A 121 7.62 9.87 -5.03
N ALA A 122 8.57 10.61 -4.49
CA ALA A 122 9.97 10.22 -4.46
C ALA A 122 10.24 9.51 -3.14
N PHE A 123 11.08 8.49 -3.15
CA PHE A 123 11.35 7.70 -1.96
C PHE A 123 12.81 7.32 -1.82
N LEU A 124 13.20 7.07 -0.56
CA LEU A 124 14.45 6.49 -0.12
C LEU A 124 14.14 5.32 0.79
N GLY A 125 14.99 4.31 0.84
CA GLY A 125 14.75 3.17 1.72
C GLY A 125 15.92 2.20 1.80
N PHE A 126 15.62 1.09 2.45
CA PHE A 126 16.56 -0.01 2.62
C PHE A 126 15.84 -1.32 2.32
N GLU A 127 16.58 -2.23 1.73
CA GLU A 127 16.18 -3.59 1.45
C GLU A 127 17.16 -4.51 2.18
N THR A 128 16.64 -5.44 2.99
CA THR A 128 17.45 -6.40 3.73
C THR A 128 16.99 -7.81 3.41
N TYR A 129 17.95 -8.70 3.23
CA TYR A 129 17.69 -10.12 2.99
C TYR A 129 17.68 -10.87 4.31
N ASP A 130 16.68 -11.75 4.49
CA ASP A 130 16.57 -12.58 5.68
C ASP A 130 17.61 -13.72 5.59
N PRO A 131 18.65 -13.73 6.46
CA PRO A 131 19.64 -14.80 6.48
C PRO A 131 19.06 -16.14 6.98
N MET A 132 17.87 -16.15 7.59
CA MET A 132 17.15 -17.35 8.03
C MET A 132 16.30 -17.99 6.92
N SER A 133 16.28 -17.43 5.70
CA SER A 133 15.71 -18.15 4.57
C SER A 133 16.50 -19.45 4.38
N GLU A 134 15.80 -20.56 4.14
CA GLU A 134 16.32 -21.95 4.01
C GLU A 134 17.33 -22.11 2.86
N LEU A 135 18.27 -21.18 2.73
CA LEU A 135 19.35 -21.29 1.78
C LEU A 135 20.35 -22.34 2.29
N PRO A 136 20.62 -23.40 1.53
CA PRO A 136 21.76 -24.28 1.81
C PRO A 136 23.02 -23.42 1.93
N SER A 137 23.82 -23.66 2.97
CA SER A 137 25.04 -22.88 3.27
C SER A 137 26.07 -22.78 2.12
N ASN A 138 25.82 -23.45 1.03
CA ASN A 138 26.69 -23.55 -0.16
C ASN A 138 26.23 -22.65 -1.32
N ILE A 139 25.12 -21.91 -1.19
CA ILE A 139 24.65 -21.00 -2.24
C ILE A 139 25.14 -19.61 -1.92
N ASP A 140 26.24 -19.22 -2.54
CA ASP A 140 26.61 -17.80 -2.62
C ASP A 140 25.65 -17.10 -3.57
N THR A 141 24.74 -16.31 -3.04
CA THR A 141 23.74 -15.57 -3.84
C THR A 141 24.37 -14.40 -4.57
N GLY A 142 25.60 -14.01 -4.22
CA GLY A 142 26.23 -12.79 -4.74
C GLY A 142 25.48 -11.50 -4.40
N LEU A 143 24.39 -11.61 -3.63
CA LEU A 143 23.60 -10.46 -3.21
C LEU A 143 24.18 -9.86 -1.92
N PRO A 144 24.32 -8.53 -1.84
CA PRO A 144 24.72 -7.88 -0.60
C PRO A 144 23.67 -8.14 0.49
N SER A 145 24.07 -8.23 1.75
CA SER A 145 23.18 -8.44 2.90
C SER A 145 22.08 -7.37 3.07
N GLY A 146 22.24 -6.26 2.40
CA GLY A 146 21.26 -5.19 2.30
C GLY A 146 21.64 -4.20 1.22
N SER A 147 20.66 -3.50 0.67
CA SER A 147 20.88 -2.46 -0.31
C SER A 147 20.06 -1.21 -0.01
N PHE A 148 20.63 -0.06 -0.35
CA PHE A 148 19.92 1.21 -0.29
C PHE A 148 18.99 1.34 -1.49
N LEU A 149 17.75 1.74 -1.25
CA LEU A 149 16.74 1.95 -2.28
C LEU A 149 16.49 3.44 -2.49
N TYR A 150 16.32 3.83 -3.74
CA TYR A 150 15.77 5.12 -4.10
C TYR A 150 15.00 5.02 -5.40
N GLY A 151 14.00 5.88 -5.57
CA GLY A 151 13.16 5.83 -6.75
C GLY A 151 12.00 6.79 -6.72
N ILE A 152 11.07 6.54 -7.63
CA ILE A 152 9.82 7.26 -7.75
C ILE A 152 8.65 6.25 -7.76
N ALA A 153 7.50 6.65 -7.26
CA ALA A 153 6.30 5.83 -7.20
C ALA A 153 5.11 6.60 -7.81
N PRO A 154 4.86 6.49 -9.13
CA PRO A 154 3.62 6.99 -9.69
C PRO A 154 2.43 6.28 -9.08
N GLN A 155 1.35 7.03 -8.79
CA GLN A 155 0.16 6.55 -8.09
C GLN A 155 -1.12 7.09 -8.70
N VAL A 156 -2.18 6.27 -8.65
CA VAL A 156 -3.55 6.71 -8.90
C VAL A 156 -4.40 6.21 -7.73
N VAL A 157 -5.13 7.14 -7.09
CA VAL A 157 -5.85 6.86 -5.85
C VAL A 157 -7.25 7.45 -5.93
N ALA A 158 -8.25 6.64 -5.59
CA ALA A 158 -9.62 7.06 -5.35
C ALA A 158 -9.86 7.17 -3.83
N GLU A 159 -10.42 8.28 -3.42
CA GLU A 159 -10.91 8.52 -2.06
C GLU A 159 -12.44 8.47 -2.04
N ILE A 160 -12.98 7.67 -1.13
CA ILE A 160 -14.41 7.52 -0.92
C ILE A 160 -14.70 7.93 0.52
N PHE A 161 -15.28 9.12 0.71
CA PHE A 161 -15.61 9.62 2.04
C PHE A 161 -16.78 8.84 2.64
N LEU A 162 -16.50 8.11 3.72
CA LEU A 162 -17.49 7.36 4.51
C LEU A 162 -18.19 8.28 5.50
N THR A 163 -17.43 9.19 6.11
CA THR A 163 -17.93 10.23 7.03
C THR A 163 -17.24 11.55 6.74
N GLY A 164 -17.57 12.61 7.49
CA GLY A 164 -16.88 13.90 7.39
C GLY A 164 -15.37 13.86 7.69
N LYS A 165 -14.91 12.85 8.41
CA LYS A 165 -13.50 12.72 8.82
C LYS A 165 -12.81 11.48 8.29
N LEU A 166 -13.56 10.47 7.85
CA LEU A 166 -13.03 9.17 7.46
C LEU A 166 -13.27 8.90 5.98
N ALA A 167 -12.24 8.53 5.26
CA ALA A 167 -12.31 8.10 3.87
C ALA A 167 -11.69 6.71 3.69
N LEU A 168 -12.30 5.92 2.81
CA LEU A 168 -11.70 4.73 2.24
C LEU A 168 -10.78 5.18 1.09
N VAL A 169 -9.58 4.66 1.07
CA VAL A 169 -8.57 4.91 0.03
C VAL A 169 -8.36 3.63 -0.76
N VAL A 170 -8.55 3.68 -2.07
CA VAL A 170 -8.32 2.56 -2.97
C VAL A 170 -7.53 3.06 -4.17
N GLY A 171 -6.47 2.37 -4.54
CA GLY A 171 -5.64 2.81 -5.65
C GLY A 171 -4.60 1.80 -6.08
N CYS A 172 -3.72 2.25 -6.92
CA CYS A 172 -2.53 1.52 -7.33
C CYS A 172 -1.31 2.44 -7.32
N SER A 173 -0.17 1.85 -7.01
CA SER A 173 1.15 2.48 -7.03
C SER A 173 2.09 1.58 -7.79
N SER A 174 3.05 2.16 -8.49
CA SER A 174 4.08 1.40 -9.20
C SER A 174 5.47 1.94 -8.87
N PRO A 175 6.02 1.63 -7.68
CA PRO A 175 7.38 2.01 -7.34
C PRO A 175 8.38 1.55 -8.39
N VAL A 176 9.18 2.49 -8.87
CA VAL A 176 10.31 2.27 -9.78
C VAL A 176 11.59 2.49 -9.00
N ASN A 177 12.27 1.41 -8.67
CA ASN A 177 13.53 1.40 -7.90
C ASN A 177 14.72 1.53 -8.86
N PHE A 178 15.54 2.53 -8.67
CA PHE A 178 16.73 2.74 -9.52
C PHE A 178 17.97 1.98 -9.03
N SER A 179 17.96 1.52 -7.79
CA SER A 179 19.11 0.86 -7.15
C SER A 179 18.85 -0.56 -6.66
N SER A 180 17.64 -1.10 -6.81
CA SER A 180 17.36 -2.48 -6.38
C SER A 180 17.99 -3.49 -7.32
N PRO A 181 18.79 -4.43 -6.81
CA PRO A 181 19.35 -5.52 -7.62
C PRO A 181 18.32 -6.59 -8.00
N ILE A 182 17.11 -6.56 -7.39
CA ILE A 182 16.11 -7.61 -7.56
C ILE A 182 15.03 -7.21 -8.56
N THR A 183 14.42 -6.07 -8.37
CA THR A 183 13.23 -5.68 -9.18
C THR A 183 13.15 -4.18 -9.33
N MET A 184 13.19 -3.74 -10.57
CA MET A 184 13.10 -2.33 -10.89
C MET A 184 11.68 -1.78 -10.67
N VAL A 185 10.63 -2.55 -10.99
CA VAL A 185 9.23 -2.08 -10.93
C VAL A 185 8.40 -3.03 -10.08
N ARG A 186 7.64 -2.49 -9.11
CA ARG A 186 6.83 -3.26 -8.17
C ARG A 186 5.40 -2.70 -8.10
N PRO A 187 4.49 -3.09 -8.99
CA PRO A 187 3.12 -2.60 -8.94
C PRO A 187 2.36 -3.18 -7.73
N ASN A 188 1.77 -2.28 -6.94
CA ASN A 188 1.02 -2.59 -5.74
C ASN A 188 -0.40 -2.03 -5.82
N LEU A 189 -1.35 -2.72 -5.21
CA LEU A 189 -2.64 -2.14 -4.87
C LEU A 189 -2.50 -1.35 -3.57
N ILE A 190 -3.32 -0.34 -3.39
CA ILE A 190 -3.42 0.43 -2.16
C ILE A 190 -4.86 0.29 -1.67
N VAL A 191 -5.02 -0.22 -0.45
CA VAL A 191 -6.34 -0.25 0.20
C VAL A 191 -6.16 0.17 1.64
N GLY A 192 -6.85 1.22 2.06
CA GLY A 192 -6.64 1.76 3.39
C GLY A 192 -7.72 2.72 3.86
N LEU A 193 -7.48 3.26 5.03
CA LEU A 193 -8.32 4.26 5.66
C LEU A 193 -7.52 5.55 5.84
N ARG A 194 -8.19 6.66 5.61
CA ARG A 194 -7.66 8.01 5.80
C ARG A 194 -8.55 8.76 6.76
N MET A 195 -7.93 9.35 7.77
CA MET A 195 -8.59 10.19 8.75
C MET A 195 -8.15 11.64 8.56
N ASN A 196 -9.12 12.52 8.43
CA ASN A 196 -8.92 13.97 8.37
C ASN A 196 -8.93 14.54 9.79
N ILE A 197 -7.93 15.35 10.10
CA ILE A 197 -7.71 15.99 11.41
C ILE A 197 -7.77 17.51 11.28
#